data_4713330629f46cb85473ade30431b5a9
#
_entry.id   4713330629f46cb85473ade30431b5a9
#
_cell.length_a   1.000
_cell.length_b   1.000
_cell.length_c   1.000
_cell.angle_alpha   90.00
_cell.angle_beta   90.00
_cell.angle_gamma   90.00
#
_symmetry.space_group_name_H-M   'P 1'
#
loop_
_entity.id
_entity.type
_entity.pdbx_description
1 polymer ?
#
loop_
_entity_poly.entity_id
_entity_poly.type
_entity_poly.pdbx_seq_one_letter_code
_entity_poly.pdbx_strand_id
1 'polypeptide(L)'
;GPRRSGPPTPPAPKQGPDPQVGTWPEFNRMIGGFFKYHWLDPQHIVYKIDDPESPLTAMFKGGFEINDETYTFGMKTWSRDNLHILTSIDYSKMSDADKAKEEYPREDHDYGLSWVRREGKGRVFYAAHGHSERVYAMKPMLEHFLAGIQYALGDLKAKDAPSGKPKLQSRM
;
A
#
# COMPACT_ATOMS: atom_id res chain seq x y z
N GLY A 1 -21.51 -29.10 -34.79
CA GLY A 1 -20.29 -29.11 -33.99
C GLY A 1 -20.52 -28.45 -32.66
N PRO A 2 -19.99 -28.97 -31.53
CA PRO A 2 -20.21 -28.38 -30.22
C PRO A 2 -19.54 -27.01 -30.13
N ARG A 3 -20.27 -26.03 -29.62
CA ARG A 3 -19.73 -24.66 -29.34
C ARG A 3 -18.66 -24.80 -28.27
N ARG A 4 -17.45 -24.39 -28.58
CA ARG A 4 -16.40 -24.21 -27.59
C ARG A 4 -16.84 -23.10 -26.62
N SER A 5 -17.09 -23.47 -25.38
CA SER A 5 -17.27 -22.53 -24.28
C SER A 5 -15.93 -21.79 -24.10
N GLY A 6 -15.93 -20.47 -24.29
CA GLY A 6 -14.79 -19.64 -23.96
C GLY A 6 -14.47 -19.72 -22.45
N PRO A 7 -13.29 -19.26 -22.03
CA PRO A 7 -12.95 -19.21 -20.61
C PRO A 7 -14.01 -18.40 -19.85
N PRO A 8 -14.33 -18.78 -18.61
CA PRO A 8 -15.32 -18.05 -17.81
C PRO A 8 -14.90 -16.58 -17.68
N THR A 9 -15.84 -15.69 -17.96
CA THR A 9 -15.65 -14.25 -17.75
C THR A 9 -15.43 -14.03 -16.26
N PRO A 10 -14.36 -13.31 -15.86
CA PRO A 10 -14.16 -12.99 -14.45
C PRO A 10 -15.38 -12.24 -13.92
N PRO A 11 -15.76 -12.43 -12.64
CA PRO A 11 -16.86 -11.71 -12.04
C PRO A 11 -16.60 -10.20 -12.13
N ALA A 12 -17.64 -9.45 -12.51
CA ALA A 12 -17.54 -8.00 -12.53
C ALA A 12 -17.19 -7.48 -11.13
N PRO A 13 -16.32 -6.44 -11.01
CA PRO A 13 -15.98 -5.85 -9.73
C PRO A 13 -17.25 -5.48 -8.96
N LYS A 14 -17.32 -5.85 -7.68
CA LYS A 14 -18.42 -5.45 -6.81
C LYS A 14 -18.35 -3.95 -6.56
N GLN A 15 -19.05 -3.16 -7.34
CA GLN A 15 -19.20 -1.73 -7.12
C GLN A 15 -20.22 -1.47 -5.99
N GLY A 16 -19.79 -1.69 -4.74
CA GLY A 16 -20.52 -1.15 -3.60
C GLY A 16 -20.21 0.35 -3.42
N PRO A 17 -21.07 1.11 -2.70
CA PRO A 17 -20.72 2.48 -2.34
C PRO A 17 -19.41 2.47 -1.57
N ASP A 18 -18.46 3.32 -1.98
CA ASP A 18 -17.19 3.47 -1.29
C ASP A 18 -17.46 3.87 0.17
N PRO A 19 -17.15 3.03 1.17
CA PRO A 19 -17.36 3.40 2.55
C PRO A 19 -16.53 4.65 2.83
N GLN A 20 -17.23 5.76 3.08
CA GLN A 20 -16.60 7.08 3.11
C GLN A 20 -15.69 7.22 4.33
N VAL A 21 -16.15 6.71 5.47
CA VAL A 21 -15.42 6.74 6.74
C VAL A 21 -16.09 5.70 7.64
N GLY A 22 -15.31 4.86 8.31
CA GLY A 22 -15.85 3.91 9.26
C GLY A 22 -16.49 4.57 10.47
N THR A 23 -16.85 3.77 11.45
CA THR A 23 -17.45 4.24 12.70
C THR A 23 -16.51 5.08 13.58
N TRP A 24 -15.22 5.11 13.22
CA TRP A 24 -14.18 5.88 13.92
C TRP A 24 -13.38 6.77 12.95
N PRO A 25 -13.95 7.90 12.50
CA PRO A 25 -13.33 8.76 11.50
C PRO A 25 -11.99 9.36 11.91
N GLU A 26 -11.82 9.68 13.19
CA GLU A 26 -10.58 10.24 13.73
C GLU A 26 -9.42 9.25 13.61
N PHE A 27 -9.67 7.98 13.89
CA PHE A 27 -8.67 6.92 13.72
C PHE A 27 -8.28 6.77 12.25
N ASN A 28 -9.25 6.68 11.34
CA ASN A 28 -8.99 6.54 9.91
C ASN A 28 -8.20 7.73 9.34
N ARG A 29 -8.53 8.94 9.80
CA ARG A 29 -7.77 10.14 9.45
C ARG A 29 -6.34 10.07 10.02
N MET A 30 -6.17 9.65 11.27
CA MET A 30 -4.86 9.53 11.91
C MET A 30 -3.96 8.56 11.16
N ILE A 31 -4.44 7.36 10.86
CA ILE A 31 -3.66 6.35 10.12
C ILE A 31 -3.50 6.67 8.64
N GLY A 32 -4.32 7.56 8.08
CA GLY A 32 -4.20 8.04 6.71
C GLY A 32 -5.06 7.34 5.67
N GLY A 33 -5.99 6.47 6.07
CA GLY A 33 -6.89 5.82 5.15
C GLY A 33 -7.93 4.93 5.81
N PHE A 34 -8.99 4.66 5.08
CA PHE A 34 -10.01 3.68 5.45
C PHE A 34 -9.81 2.41 4.63
N PHE A 35 -9.64 1.28 5.32
CA PHE A 35 -9.51 -0.04 4.71
C PHE A 35 -10.74 -0.33 3.84
N LYS A 36 -10.49 -0.82 2.64
CA LYS A 36 -11.56 -1.14 1.69
C LYS A 36 -11.58 -2.60 1.30
N TYR A 37 -10.42 -3.16 0.99
CA TYR A 37 -10.28 -4.50 0.45
C TYR A 37 -8.86 -5.02 0.71
N HIS A 38 -8.68 -6.31 0.60
CA HIS A 38 -7.37 -6.95 0.60
C HIS A 38 -7.31 -8.11 -0.39
N TRP A 39 -6.17 -8.28 -1.04
CA TRP A 39 -5.84 -9.55 -1.69
C TRP A 39 -5.53 -10.58 -0.62
N LEU A 40 -5.96 -11.82 -0.87
CA LEU A 40 -5.75 -12.92 0.08
C LEU A 40 -4.28 -13.37 0.10
N ASP A 41 -3.81 -13.77 1.27
CA ASP A 41 -2.53 -14.44 1.44
C ASP A 41 -2.52 -15.84 0.77
N PRO A 42 -1.44 -16.23 0.05
CA PRO A 42 -0.23 -15.46 -0.25
C PRO A 42 -0.37 -14.64 -1.55
N GLN A 43 -0.47 -13.33 -1.45
CA GLN A 43 -0.38 -12.45 -2.60
C GLN A 43 1.07 -12.09 -2.86
N HIS A 44 1.59 -12.33 -4.07
CA HIS A 44 2.91 -11.87 -4.47
C HIS A 44 2.91 -10.36 -4.73
N ILE A 45 3.82 -9.66 -4.06
CA ILE A 45 3.91 -8.20 -4.10
C ILE A 45 5.33 -7.81 -4.44
N VAL A 46 5.50 -7.07 -5.53
CA VAL A 46 6.75 -6.36 -5.84
C VAL A 46 6.61 -4.93 -5.37
N TYR A 47 7.57 -4.48 -4.57
CA TYR A 47 7.59 -3.12 -4.02
C TYR A 47 8.08 -2.12 -5.06
N LYS A 48 7.40 -1.00 -5.11
CA LYS A 48 7.91 0.25 -5.61
C LYS A 48 8.38 1.06 -4.40
N ILE A 49 9.64 1.45 -4.38
CA ILE A 49 10.20 2.30 -3.33
C ILE A 49 9.96 3.75 -3.74
N ASP A 50 8.98 4.39 -3.10
CA ASP A 50 8.53 5.74 -3.46
C ASP A 50 9.47 6.82 -2.92
N ASP A 51 10.09 6.61 -1.76
CA ASP A 51 11.15 7.47 -1.22
C ASP A 51 12.43 6.64 -0.95
N PRO A 52 13.29 6.46 -1.96
CA PRO A 52 14.52 5.68 -1.81
C PRO A 52 15.58 6.37 -0.94
N GLU A 53 15.42 7.66 -0.67
CA GLU A 53 16.32 8.44 0.18
C GLU A 53 15.93 8.39 1.67
N SER A 54 14.75 7.87 1.98
CA SER A 54 14.30 7.76 3.36
C SER A 54 15.09 6.70 4.13
N PRO A 55 15.49 6.99 5.37
CA PRO A 55 16.07 5.97 6.24
C PRO A 55 15.08 4.83 6.56
N LEU A 56 13.76 5.06 6.40
CA LEU A 56 12.74 4.06 6.61
C LEU A 56 12.64 3.04 5.47
N THR A 57 13.27 3.28 4.33
CA THR A 57 13.26 2.39 3.15
C THR A 57 14.66 1.86 2.78
N ALA A 58 15.68 2.25 3.56
CA ALA A 58 17.07 1.93 3.26
C ALA A 58 17.34 0.42 3.13
N MET A 59 16.58 -0.40 3.87
CA MET A 59 16.68 -1.86 3.86
C MET A 59 16.16 -2.52 2.57
N PHE A 60 15.41 -1.78 1.75
CA PHE A 60 14.84 -2.27 0.49
C PHE A 60 15.67 -1.91 -0.75
N LYS A 61 16.88 -1.38 -0.56
CA LYS A 61 17.79 -1.03 -1.66
C LYS A 61 18.06 -2.25 -2.53
N GLY A 62 17.91 -2.08 -3.85
CA GLY A 62 18.07 -3.16 -4.82
C GLY A 62 16.82 -3.91 -5.19
N GLY A 63 15.67 -3.49 -4.65
CA GLY A 63 14.37 -4.12 -4.88
C GLY A 63 13.94 -5.04 -3.73
N PHE A 64 12.65 -5.19 -3.57
CA PHE A 64 12.08 -6.03 -2.52
C PHE A 64 10.74 -6.62 -2.99
N GLU A 65 10.50 -7.86 -2.63
CA GLU A 65 9.26 -8.57 -2.91
C GLU A 65 8.90 -9.52 -1.78
N ILE A 66 7.61 -9.71 -1.54
CA ILE A 66 7.09 -10.64 -0.52
C ILE A 66 5.83 -11.34 -1.01
N ASN A 67 5.46 -12.38 -0.27
CA ASN A 67 4.10 -12.93 -0.33
C ASN A 67 3.41 -12.61 0.99
N ASP A 68 2.31 -11.87 0.92
CA ASP A 68 1.53 -11.47 2.10
C ASP A 68 0.09 -11.14 1.69
N GLU A 69 -0.78 -10.87 2.66
CA GLU A 69 -2.05 -10.22 2.44
C GLU A 69 -1.82 -8.73 2.19
N THR A 70 -2.43 -8.17 1.16
CA THR A 70 -2.22 -6.78 0.79
C THR A 70 -3.49 -5.97 0.93
N TYR A 71 -3.46 -4.97 1.80
CA TYR A 71 -4.57 -4.07 2.04
C TYR A 71 -4.66 -2.96 1.00
N THR A 72 -5.88 -2.58 0.64
CA THR A 72 -6.16 -1.40 -0.15
C THR A 72 -7.03 -0.41 0.62
N PHE A 73 -6.94 0.86 0.25
CA PHE A 73 -7.60 1.96 0.92
C PHE A 73 -8.47 2.74 -0.07
N GLY A 74 -9.61 3.23 0.39
CA GLY A 74 -10.53 3.97 -0.46
C GLY A 74 -9.91 5.26 -1.02
N MET A 75 -10.16 5.57 -2.30
CA MET A 75 -9.61 6.74 -2.99
C MET A 75 -9.94 8.07 -2.31
N LYS A 76 -11.08 8.15 -1.62
CA LYS A 76 -11.51 9.37 -0.91
C LYS A 76 -10.80 9.58 0.42
N THR A 77 -10.21 8.53 0.98
CA THR A 77 -9.64 8.55 2.33
C THR A 77 -8.13 8.46 2.33
N TRP A 78 -7.53 7.82 1.32
CA TRP A 78 -6.10 7.68 1.16
C TRP A 78 -5.61 8.47 -0.07
N SER A 79 -4.63 9.32 0.12
CA SER A 79 -4.07 10.16 -0.95
C SER A 79 -2.63 10.55 -0.66
N ARG A 80 -1.81 10.59 -1.71
CA ARG A 80 -0.45 11.16 -1.67
C ARG A 80 -0.41 12.65 -1.33
N ASP A 81 -1.53 13.35 -1.46
CA ASP A 81 -1.63 14.75 -1.07
C ASP A 81 -1.66 14.94 0.46
N ASN A 82 -1.95 13.88 1.21
CA ASN A 82 -2.03 13.89 2.67
C ASN A 82 -0.97 13.04 3.35
N LEU A 83 -0.25 12.20 2.60
CA LEU A 83 0.66 11.19 3.11
C LEU A 83 2.02 11.27 2.42
N HIS A 84 3.07 11.05 3.18
CA HIS A 84 4.41 10.81 2.63
C HIS A 84 4.58 9.31 2.41
N ILE A 85 4.49 8.87 1.15
CA ILE A 85 4.50 7.46 0.81
C ILE A 85 5.95 6.96 0.77
N LEU A 86 6.20 5.89 1.49
CA LEU A 86 7.49 5.21 1.55
C LEU A 86 7.58 4.10 0.52
N THR A 87 6.54 3.26 0.47
CA THR A 87 6.46 2.13 -0.45
C THR A 87 5.04 1.97 -0.98
N SER A 88 4.92 1.49 -2.20
CA SER A 88 3.66 1.11 -2.84
C SER A 88 3.84 -0.17 -3.67
N ILE A 89 2.73 -0.75 -4.16
CA ILE A 89 2.79 -1.87 -5.09
C ILE A 89 3.32 -1.37 -6.43
N ASP A 90 4.29 -2.08 -7.00
CA ASP A 90 4.59 -1.95 -8.42
C ASP A 90 3.50 -2.66 -9.23
N TYR A 91 2.40 -1.95 -9.48
CA TYR A 91 1.24 -2.50 -10.17
C TYR A 91 1.57 -3.04 -11.58
N SER A 92 2.59 -2.49 -12.23
CA SER A 92 3.03 -2.95 -13.54
C SER A 92 3.57 -4.37 -13.53
N LYS A 93 4.07 -4.81 -12.37
CA LYS A 93 4.63 -6.16 -12.16
C LYS A 93 3.64 -7.16 -11.58
N MET A 94 2.43 -6.73 -11.24
CA MET A 94 1.38 -7.66 -10.84
C MET A 94 0.95 -8.52 -12.03
N SER A 95 0.68 -9.81 -11.78
CA SER A 95 0.11 -10.70 -12.77
C SER A 95 -1.32 -10.27 -13.14
N ASP A 96 -1.75 -10.56 -14.36
CA ASP A 96 -3.13 -10.28 -14.78
C ASP A 96 -4.14 -11.11 -13.95
N ALA A 97 -3.75 -12.30 -13.51
CA ALA A 97 -4.56 -13.13 -12.63
C ALA A 97 -4.78 -12.47 -11.26
N ASP A 98 -3.78 -11.80 -10.71
CA ASP A 98 -3.90 -11.10 -9.43
C ASP A 98 -4.68 -9.79 -9.58
N LYS A 99 -4.45 -9.04 -10.66
CA LYS A 99 -5.27 -7.86 -10.98
C LYS A 99 -6.75 -8.21 -11.11
N ALA A 100 -7.07 -9.35 -11.72
CA ALA A 100 -8.44 -9.81 -11.89
C ALA A 100 -9.14 -10.21 -10.57
N LYS A 101 -8.41 -10.44 -9.50
CA LYS A 101 -8.97 -10.74 -8.17
C LYS A 101 -9.39 -9.49 -7.40
N GLU A 102 -9.01 -8.31 -7.87
CA GLU A 102 -9.31 -7.05 -7.19
C GLU A 102 -10.81 -6.76 -7.25
N GLU A 103 -11.48 -6.74 -6.10
CA GLU A 103 -12.91 -6.47 -6.02
C GLU A 103 -13.25 -4.98 -6.16
N TYR A 104 -12.34 -4.09 -5.77
CA TYR A 104 -12.53 -2.63 -5.74
C TYR A 104 -11.34 -1.93 -6.36
N PRO A 105 -11.16 -2.02 -7.69
CA PRO A 105 -10.02 -1.46 -8.37
C PRO A 105 -9.97 0.07 -8.20
N ARG A 106 -8.76 0.57 -7.96
CA ARG A 106 -8.48 1.99 -7.98
C ARG A 106 -8.20 2.44 -9.41
N GLU A 107 -8.84 3.51 -9.83
CA GLU A 107 -8.63 4.08 -11.17
C GLU A 107 -7.19 4.56 -11.38
N ASP A 108 -6.52 4.99 -10.29
CA ASP A 108 -5.15 5.48 -10.32
C ASP A 108 -4.10 4.36 -10.20
N HIS A 109 -4.52 3.12 -9.92
CA HIS A 109 -3.65 1.97 -9.66
C HIS A 109 -2.53 2.25 -8.64
N ASP A 110 -2.81 3.14 -7.69
CA ASP A 110 -1.86 3.60 -6.68
C ASP A 110 -2.19 2.97 -5.31
N TYR A 111 -1.44 1.96 -4.95
CA TYR A 111 -1.67 1.14 -3.75
C TYR A 111 -0.50 1.29 -2.79
N GLY A 112 -0.63 2.24 -1.85
CA GLY A 112 0.36 2.45 -0.80
C GLY A 112 0.45 1.26 0.15
N LEU A 113 1.68 0.90 0.51
CA LEU A 113 2.01 -0.18 1.43
C LEU A 113 2.53 0.32 2.77
N SER A 114 3.31 1.40 2.74
CA SER A 114 3.74 2.10 3.96
C SER A 114 3.89 3.60 3.73
N TRP A 115 3.65 4.36 4.79
CA TRP A 115 3.75 5.82 4.76
C TRP A 115 3.96 6.41 6.14
N VAL A 116 4.35 7.68 6.15
CA VAL A 116 4.39 8.50 7.35
C VAL A 116 3.57 9.78 7.17
N ARG A 117 3.15 10.36 8.29
CA ARG A 117 2.46 11.65 8.31
C ARG A 117 2.58 12.32 9.67
N ARG A 118 2.24 13.60 9.70
CA ARG A 118 1.98 14.33 10.94
C ARG A 118 0.50 14.27 11.31
N GLU A 119 0.24 14.07 12.60
CA GLU A 119 -1.07 14.26 13.18
C GLU A 119 -0.93 15.20 14.38
N GLY A 120 -1.31 16.47 14.21
CA GLY A 120 -0.99 17.52 15.16
C GLY A 120 0.53 17.63 15.41
N LYS A 121 0.95 17.48 16.66
CA LYS A 121 2.37 17.43 17.04
C LYS A 121 3.00 16.04 16.97
N GLY A 122 2.18 15.02 16.77
CA GLY A 122 2.60 13.62 16.72
C GLY A 122 3.11 13.19 15.34
N ARG A 123 3.70 12.01 15.32
CA ARG A 123 4.15 11.32 14.11
C ARG A 123 3.45 9.99 13.99
N VAL A 124 3.05 9.64 12.78
CA VAL A 124 2.42 8.37 12.49
C VAL A 124 3.25 7.67 11.43
N PHE A 125 3.60 6.43 11.69
CA PHE A 125 4.08 5.47 10.71
C PHE A 125 3.02 4.40 10.53
N TYR A 126 2.69 4.07 9.31
CA TYR A 126 1.77 3.00 8.97
C TYR A 126 2.43 2.03 7.99
N ALA A 127 2.24 0.74 8.22
CA ALA A 127 2.64 -0.32 7.31
C ALA A 127 1.50 -1.34 7.20
N ALA A 128 1.05 -1.61 5.97
CA ALA A 128 -0.07 -2.51 5.66
C ALA A 128 0.41 -3.96 5.43
N HIS A 129 1.30 -4.44 6.30
CA HIS A 129 1.94 -5.75 6.19
C HIS A 129 1.86 -6.52 7.50
N GLY A 130 2.04 -7.83 7.42
CA GLY A 130 2.16 -8.69 8.58
C GLY A 130 0.91 -9.51 8.85
N HIS A 131 0.21 -9.96 7.81
CA HIS A 131 -0.84 -10.97 7.97
C HIS A 131 -0.25 -12.29 8.41
N SER A 132 0.88 -12.69 7.82
CA SER A 132 1.51 -13.97 8.14
C SER A 132 2.81 -13.82 8.92
N GLU A 133 3.10 -14.82 9.74
CA GLU A 133 4.32 -14.91 10.57
C GLU A 133 5.61 -14.85 9.75
N ARG A 134 5.60 -15.33 8.49
CA ARG A 134 6.77 -15.28 7.62
C ARG A 134 7.26 -13.85 7.34
N VAL A 135 6.35 -12.87 7.34
CA VAL A 135 6.71 -11.46 7.16
C VAL A 135 7.57 -10.98 8.32
N TYR A 136 7.20 -11.38 9.55
CA TYR A 136 7.98 -11.06 10.76
C TYR A 136 9.28 -11.85 10.89
N ALA A 137 9.49 -12.87 10.07
CA ALA A 137 10.77 -13.57 9.97
C ALA A 137 11.75 -12.91 8.99
N MET A 138 11.30 -11.95 8.19
CA MET A 138 12.11 -11.27 7.19
C MET A 138 12.86 -10.08 7.79
N LYS A 139 14.19 -10.14 7.79
CA LYS A 139 15.04 -9.06 8.34
C LYS A 139 14.71 -7.68 7.77
N PRO A 140 14.53 -7.46 6.43
CA PRO A 140 14.20 -6.14 5.92
C PRO A 140 12.87 -5.61 6.45
N MET A 141 11.87 -6.46 6.67
CA MET A 141 10.58 -6.04 7.24
C MET A 141 10.72 -5.62 8.69
N LEU A 142 11.47 -6.38 9.50
CA LEU A 142 11.75 -6.00 10.89
C LEU A 142 12.51 -4.68 10.98
N GLU A 143 13.48 -4.46 10.09
CA GLU A 143 14.21 -3.18 10.01
C GLU A 143 13.30 -2.02 9.61
N HIS A 144 12.37 -2.24 8.69
CA HIS A 144 11.37 -1.25 8.30
C HIS A 144 10.44 -0.87 9.47
N PHE A 145 9.94 -1.87 10.19
CA PHE A 145 9.11 -1.64 11.38
C PHE A 145 9.88 -0.92 12.48
N LEU A 146 11.12 -1.32 12.74
CA LEU A 146 11.97 -0.65 13.73
C LEU A 146 12.22 0.81 13.35
N ALA A 147 12.57 1.09 12.09
CA ALA A 147 12.75 2.46 11.62
C ALA A 147 11.47 3.30 11.76
N GLY A 148 10.31 2.68 11.49
CA GLY A 148 9.01 3.32 11.68
C GLY A 148 8.72 3.66 13.13
N ILE A 149 9.03 2.76 14.06
CA ILE A 149 8.90 2.99 15.51
C ILE A 149 9.83 4.13 15.95
N GLN A 150 11.09 4.10 15.53
CA GLN A 150 12.07 5.15 15.85
C GLN A 150 11.64 6.52 15.29
N TYR A 151 11.07 6.55 14.06
CA TYR A 151 10.50 7.76 13.51
C TYR A 151 9.32 8.28 14.36
N ALA A 152 8.40 7.41 14.75
CA ALA A 152 7.24 7.79 15.54
C ALA A 152 7.63 8.33 16.93
N LEU A 153 8.64 7.76 17.55
CA LEU A 153 9.22 8.23 18.82
C LEU A 153 10.05 9.51 18.67
N GLY A 154 10.54 9.80 17.48
CA GLY A 154 11.34 10.98 17.17
C GLY A 154 12.85 10.76 17.21
N ASP A 155 13.29 9.52 17.41
CA ASP A 155 14.70 9.13 17.43
C ASP A 155 15.30 9.09 16.02
N LEU A 156 14.47 8.77 15.02
CA LEU A 156 14.85 8.78 13.61
C LEU A 156 14.17 9.92 12.88
N LYS A 157 14.95 10.78 12.22
CA LYS A 157 14.43 11.87 11.41
C LYS A 157 14.23 11.40 9.97
N ALA A 158 13.08 11.72 9.40
CA ALA A 158 12.76 11.48 7.99
C ALA A 158 11.89 12.62 7.46
N LYS A 159 11.81 12.74 6.14
CA LYS A 159 10.83 13.60 5.48
C LYS A 159 9.44 13.04 5.74
N ASP A 160 8.50 13.93 6.06
CA ASP A 160 7.10 13.58 6.33
C ASP A 160 6.09 14.55 5.69
N ALA A 161 6.59 15.48 4.87
CA ALA A 161 5.72 16.28 4.01
C ALA A 161 5.06 15.38 2.95
N PRO A 162 3.78 15.59 2.63
CA PRO A 162 3.06 14.78 1.64
C PRO A 162 3.83 14.61 0.33
N SER A 163 3.75 13.43 -0.26
CA SER A 163 4.47 13.10 -1.50
C SER A 163 3.95 13.86 -2.72
N GLY A 164 2.67 14.29 -2.69
CA GLY A 164 2.00 14.82 -3.86
C GLY A 164 1.75 13.75 -4.94
N LYS A 165 1.10 14.12 -6.02
CA LYS A 165 0.82 13.19 -7.12
C LYS A 165 2.10 12.63 -7.71
N PRO A 166 2.11 11.34 -8.12
CA PRO A 166 3.25 10.77 -8.81
C PRO A 166 3.58 11.65 -10.03
N LYS A 167 4.86 12.02 -10.18
CA LYS A 167 5.29 12.63 -11.43
C LYS A 167 5.07 11.59 -12.53
N LEU A 168 4.19 11.86 -13.47
CA LEU A 168 4.05 11.05 -14.69
C LEU A 168 5.45 10.94 -15.29
N GLN A 169 5.99 9.72 -15.30
CA GLN A 169 7.20 9.47 -16.06
C GLN A 169 6.83 9.74 -17.53
N SER A 170 7.35 10.84 -18.08
CA SER A 170 7.26 11.09 -19.51
C SER A 170 7.84 9.87 -20.20
N ARG A 171 6.99 9.14 -20.95
CA ARG A 171 7.46 8.12 -21.89
C ARG A 171 8.38 8.82 -22.88
N MET A 172 9.70 8.64 -22.71
CA MET A 172 10.65 8.87 -23.79
C MET A 172 10.63 7.66 -24.73
#